data_698a8675536cda7a818d3c2cc1be421e
#
_entry.id   698a8675536cda7a818d3c2cc1be421e
#
_cell.length_a   1.000
_cell.length_b   1.000
_cell.length_c   1.000
_cell.angle_alpha   90.00
_cell.angle_beta   90.00
_cell.angle_gamma   90.00
#
_symmetry.space_group_name_H-M   'P 1'
#
loop_
_entity.id
_entity.type
_entity.pdbx_description
1 polymer ?
#
loop_
_entity_poly.entity_id
_entity_poly.type
_entity_poly.pdbx_seq_one_letter_code
_entity_poly.pdbx_strand_id
1 'polypeptide(L)'
;MSESFIPASEFETASNAVSNILGQPVEEIKITDILPPLNDIADSNKVFKGKLSVLFVDMRKSTDLTDELKSKKMVKVYRSFIRIVIQAIRYSGGYTRQFAGDGIMGIFQNSNVDDQNISSSCKAIKAARYIHTLIDFCLNPALKKSMDICIGCGVGICTGTIMITKVGMRGKESNKTAENETGIVWVGSTTNYANRYCSLAHPCEIFIDENTYSEIEDSEIWTKTSRTKGNKVFEGYAVSEHYLSLPEEITAEAVKADTENDSEASFIQNIFAETQEKALLLVDEISKNPQS
;
A
#
# COMPACT_ATOMS: atom_id res chain seq x y z
N MET A 1 -17.90 23.46 -40.24
CA MET A 1 -17.66 22.36 -39.25
C MET A 1 -18.98 21.64 -39.11
N SER A 2 -19.08 20.39 -39.55
CA SER A 2 -20.28 19.57 -39.32
C SER A 2 -20.39 19.33 -37.83
N GLU A 3 -21.48 19.78 -37.21
CA GLU A 3 -21.78 19.39 -35.83
C GLU A 3 -21.89 17.86 -35.79
N SER A 4 -21.03 17.23 -35.00
CA SER A 4 -21.10 15.80 -34.79
C SER A 4 -22.02 15.51 -33.60
N PHE A 5 -23.16 14.88 -33.88
CA PHE A 5 -24.13 14.45 -32.87
C PHE A 5 -23.84 13.00 -32.45
N ILE A 6 -24.14 12.67 -31.18
CA ILE A 6 -24.20 11.29 -30.75
C ILE A 6 -25.36 10.60 -31.50
N PRO A 7 -25.15 9.43 -32.15
CA PRO A 7 -26.25 8.70 -32.76
C PRO A 7 -27.34 8.35 -31.73
N ALA A 8 -28.60 8.44 -32.09
CA ALA A 8 -29.71 8.12 -31.19
C ALA A 8 -29.61 6.71 -30.60
N SER A 9 -29.18 5.74 -31.40
CA SER A 9 -28.98 4.35 -30.95
C SER A 9 -27.92 4.21 -29.85
N GLU A 10 -26.84 4.99 -29.91
CA GLU A 10 -25.80 4.98 -28.86
C GLU A 10 -26.32 5.64 -27.57
N PHE A 11 -27.07 6.73 -27.69
CA PHE A 11 -27.70 7.37 -26.54
C PHE A 11 -28.73 6.45 -25.86
N GLU A 12 -29.59 5.80 -26.62
CA GLU A 12 -30.57 4.84 -26.11
C GLU A 12 -29.89 3.66 -25.42
N THR A 13 -28.81 3.12 -26.00
CA THR A 13 -28.03 2.04 -25.42
C THR A 13 -27.47 2.44 -24.07
N ALA A 14 -26.85 3.61 -23.97
CA ALA A 14 -26.31 4.15 -22.71
C ALA A 14 -27.42 4.40 -21.66
N SER A 15 -28.52 5.00 -22.08
CA SER A 15 -29.69 5.29 -21.21
C SER A 15 -30.29 4.02 -20.63
N ASN A 16 -30.46 3.00 -21.46
CA ASN A 16 -30.99 1.68 -21.03
C ASN A 16 -30.03 0.99 -20.05
N ALA A 17 -28.73 1.03 -20.32
CA ALA A 17 -27.72 0.45 -19.41
C ALA A 17 -27.74 1.12 -18.03
N VAL A 18 -27.78 2.47 -17.99
CA VAL A 18 -27.86 3.23 -16.74
C VAL A 18 -29.16 2.91 -15.99
N SER A 19 -30.29 2.88 -16.69
CA SER A 19 -31.61 2.58 -16.09
C SER A 19 -31.64 1.16 -15.49
N ASN A 20 -31.05 0.18 -16.19
CA ASN A 20 -30.95 -1.19 -15.69
C ASN A 20 -30.08 -1.30 -14.44
N ILE A 21 -28.92 -0.62 -14.42
CA ILE A 21 -28.04 -0.64 -13.25
C ILE A 21 -28.72 0.01 -12.04
N LEU A 22 -29.34 1.18 -12.22
CA LEU A 22 -30.01 1.89 -11.14
C LEU A 22 -31.30 1.22 -10.68
N GLY A 23 -31.98 0.50 -11.54
CA GLY A 23 -33.23 -0.21 -11.22
C GLY A 23 -33.05 -1.52 -10.46
N GLN A 24 -31.84 -2.07 -10.40
CA GLN A 24 -31.56 -3.33 -9.70
C GLN A 24 -31.04 -3.10 -8.28
N PRO A 25 -31.50 -3.90 -7.28
CA PRO A 25 -30.99 -3.82 -5.93
C PRO A 25 -29.52 -4.23 -5.85
N VAL A 26 -28.81 -3.71 -4.86
CA VAL A 26 -27.45 -4.14 -4.52
C VAL A 26 -27.53 -5.35 -3.60
N GLU A 27 -26.93 -6.47 -4.00
CA GLU A 27 -26.81 -7.69 -3.19
C GLU A 27 -25.48 -7.70 -2.46
N GLU A 28 -25.51 -7.68 -1.09
CA GLU A 28 -24.31 -7.73 -0.27
C GLU A 28 -23.91 -9.18 0.04
N ILE A 29 -22.67 -9.54 -0.27
CA ILE A 29 -22.04 -10.82 0.06
C ILE A 29 -20.98 -10.56 1.12
N LYS A 30 -21.11 -11.16 2.29
CA LYS A 30 -20.11 -11.03 3.36
C LYS A 30 -18.82 -11.75 3.00
N ILE A 31 -17.68 -11.07 3.13
CA ILE A 31 -16.35 -11.70 3.07
C ILE A 31 -16.15 -12.45 4.38
N THR A 32 -15.95 -13.78 4.30
CA THR A 32 -15.69 -14.63 5.49
C THR A 32 -14.21 -14.89 5.70
N ASP A 33 -13.62 -15.78 4.89
CA ASP A 33 -12.27 -16.28 5.17
C ASP A 33 -11.24 -15.92 4.09
N ILE A 34 -11.67 -15.72 2.86
CA ILE A 34 -10.79 -15.44 1.72
C ILE A 34 -11.33 -14.27 0.91
N LEU A 35 -10.45 -13.31 0.62
CA LEU A 35 -10.78 -12.25 -0.31
C LEU A 35 -11.02 -12.85 -1.70
N PRO A 36 -12.16 -12.61 -2.35
CA PRO A 36 -12.45 -13.22 -3.64
C PRO A 36 -11.37 -12.84 -4.66
N PRO A 37 -10.91 -13.80 -5.49
CA PRO A 37 -10.08 -13.49 -6.63
C PRO A 37 -10.77 -12.45 -7.52
N LEU A 38 -10.02 -11.52 -8.09
CA LEU A 38 -10.60 -10.42 -8.89
C LEU A 38 -11.42 -10.91 -10.09
N ASN A 39 -11.05 -12.07 -10.64
CA ASN A 39 -11.75 -12.68 -11.77
C ASN A 39 -13.10 -13.28 -11.38
N ASP A 40 -13.28 -13.66 -10.12
CA ASP A 40 -14.49 -14.31 -9.61
C ASP A 40 -15.57 -13.29 -9.20
N ILE A 41 -15.21 -12.00 -9.16
CA ILE A 41 -16.19 -10.94 -8.89
C ILE A 41 -17.05 -10.74 -10.12
N ALA A 42 -18.36 -10.99 -9.96
CA ALA A 42 -19.32 -10.84 -11.04
C ALA A 42 -19.48 -9.36 -11.44
N ASP A 43 -19.65 -9.13 -12.73
CA ASP A 43 -20.05 -7.84 -13.29
C ASP A 43 -21.58 -7.68 -13.12
N SER A 44 -21.99 -7.23 -11.93
CA SER A 44 -23.39 -7.08 -11.54
C SER A 44 -23.47 -6.18 -10.30
N ASN A 45 -24.70 -5.86 -9.85
CA ASN A 45 -24.92 -5.11 -8.60
C ASN A 45 -24.63 -5.95 -7.33
N LYS A 46 -23.74 -6.96 -7.41
CA LYS A 46 -23.25 -7.72 -6.27
C LYS A 46 -21.99 -7.05 -5.71
N VAL A 47 -21.95 -6.92 -4.39
CA VAL A 47 -20.81 -6.35 -3.67
C VAL A 47 -20.32 -7.32 -2.60
N PHE A 48 -19.02 -7.49 -2.50
CA PHE A 48 -18.39 -8.20 -1.39
C PHE A 48 -18.09 -7.18 -0.28
N LYS A 49 -18.57 -7.45 0.94
CA LYS A 49 -18.47 -6.54 2.09
C LYS A 49 -17.73 -7.20 3.24
N GLY A 50 -16.73 -6.51 3.78
CA GLY A 50 -15.94 -6.99 4.93
C GLY A 50 -15.13 -5.92 5.62
N LYS A 51 -14.65 -6.22 6.83
CA LYS A 51 -13.69 -5.38 7.55
C LYS A 51 -12.29 -5.77 7.09
N LEU A 52 -11.55 -4.81 6.54
CA LEU A 52 -10.24 -4.99 5.93
C LEU A 52 -9.33 -3.81 6.32
N SER A 53 -8.02 -4.02 6.30
CA SER A 53 -7.05 -2.94 6.34
C SER A 53 -6.55 -2.64 4.94
N VAL A 54 -6.57 -1.37 4.59
CA VAL A 54 -6.08 -0.84 3.30
C VAL A 54 -4.80 -0.09 3.54
N LEU A 55 -3.77 -0.47 2.82
CA LEU A 55 -2.49 0.21 2.77
C LEU A 55 -2.35 0.89 1.41
N PHE A 56 -2.00 2.16 1.42
CA PHE A 56 -1.46 2.86 0.25
C PHE A 56 -0.01 3.23 0.52
N VAL A 57 0.81 3.06 -0.48
CA VAL A 57 2.19 3.53 -0.50
C VAL A 57 2.44 4.28 -1.80
N ASP A 58 3.18 5.38 -1.71
CA ASP A 58 3.44 6.27 -2.84
C ASP A 58 4.85 6.87 -2.72
N MET A 59 5.57 6.91 -3.84
CA MET A 59 6.92 7.46 -3.91
C MET A 59 6.87 8.97 -3.71
N ARG A 60 7.78 9.51 -2.92
CA ARG A 60 7.88 10.95 -2.72
C ARG A 60 8.74 11.60 -3.80
N LYS A 61 8.30 12.77 -4.28
CA LYS A 61 8.99 13.55 -5.32
C LYS A 61 9.21 12.79 -6.64
N SER A 62 8.32 11.85 -6.98
CA SER A 62 8.43 11.07 -8.22
C SER A 62 8.35 11.94 -9.47
N THR A 63 7.58 13.03 -9.42
CA THR A 63 7.48 14.02 -10.52
C THR A 63 8.81 14.72 -10.74
N ASP A 64 9.41 15.27 -9.67
CA ASP A 64 10.71 15.95 -9.74
C ASP A 64 11.79 14.99 -10.27
N LEU A 65 11.79 13.75 -9.77
CA LEU A 65 12.71 12.71 -10.20
C LEU A 65 12.52 12.33 -11.69
N THR A 66 11.28 12.38 -12.18
CA THR A 66 10.96 12.12 -13.58
C THR A 66 11.52 13.22 -14.50
N ASP A 67 11.51 14.46 -14.04
CA ASP A 67 12.07 15.61 -14.77
C ASP A 67 13.63 15.56 -14.80
N GLU A 68 14.24 15.06 -13.73
CA GLU A 68 15.71 14.94 -13.63
C GLU A 68 16.28 13.72 -14.38
N LEU A 69 15.54 12.61 -14.40
CA LEU A 69 15.99 11.35 -14.97
C LEU A 69 15.46 11.14 -16.39
N LYS A 70 16.30 10.56 -17.26
CA LYS A 70 15.82 10.07 -18.56
C LYS A 70 14.79 8.95 -18.34
N SER A 71 13.72 8.92 -19.15
CA SER A 71 12.59 7.98 -19.04
C SER A 71 13.02 6.51 -18.86
N LYS A 72 14.08 6.05 -19.55
CA LYS A 72 14.62 4.68 -19.40
C LYS A 72 15.15 4.39 -17.99
N LYS A 73 15.74 5.39 -17.32
CA LYS A 73 16.18 5.24 -15.92
C LYS A 73 14.97 5.19 -14.98
N MET A 74 13.98 6.07 -15.21
CA MET A 74 12.76 6.12 -14.41
C MET A 74 11.96 4.81 -14.48
N VAL A 75 11.92 4.15 -15.64
CA VAL A 75 11.32 2.79 -15.76
C VAL A 75 12.00 1.80 -14.81
N LYS A 76 13.33 1.85 -14.64
CA LYS A 76 14.04 0.96 -13.71
C LYS A 76 13.68 1.29 -12.25
N VAL A 77 13.62 2.58 -11.90
CA VAL A 77 13.21 3.02 -10.54
C VAL A 77 11.81 2.51 -10.21
N TYR A 78 10.81 2.76 -11.06
CA TYR A 78 9.44 2.28 -10.85
C TYR A 78 9.36 0.75 -10.74
N ARG A 79 10.02 0.03 -11.65
CA ARG A 79 10.00 -1.45 -11.62
C ARG A 79 10.61 -2.01 -10.34
N SER A 80 11.70 -1.42 -9.85
CA SER A 80 12.35 -1.85 -8.61
C SER A 80 11.48 -1.52 -7.39
N PHE A 81 10.98 -0.30 -7.30
CA PHE A 81 10.08 0.13 -6.23
C PHE A 81 8.81 -0.73 -6.15
N ILE A 82 8.10 -0.88 -7.27
CA ILE A 82 6.88 -1.69 -7.34
C ILE A 82 7.18 -3.15 -6.95
N ARG A 83 8.32 -3.70 -7.38
CA ARG A 83 8.71 -5.07 -7.05
C ARG A 83 8.85 -5.29 -5.56
N ILE A 84 9.58 -4.42 -4.84
CA ILE A 84 9.78 -4.57 -3.41
C ILE A 84 8.50 -4.34 -2.62
N VAL A 85 7.64 -3.41 -3.04
CA VAL A 85 6.34 -3.16 -2.40
C VAL A 85 5.43 -4.39 -2.52
N ILE A 86 5.33 -4.99 -3.71
CA ILE A 86 4.54 -6.23 -3.90
C ILE A 86 5.10 -7.35 -3.02
N GLN A 87 6.43 -7.48 -2.93
CA GLN A 87 7.07 -8.50 -2.11
C GLN A 87 6.72 -8.31 -0.63
N ALA A 88 6.80 -7.08 -0.12
CA ALA A 88 6.48 -6.75 1.26
C ALA A 88 5.00 -7.04 1.59
N ILE A 89 4.07 -6.63 0.72
CA ILE A 89 2.64 -6.92 0.88
C ILE A 89 2.39 -8.43 0.94
N ARG A 90 2.96 -9.20 0.01
CA ARG A 90 2.81 -10.67 -0.02
C ARG A 90 3.41 -11.35 1.20
N TYR A 91 4.63 -10.99 1.58
CA TYR A 91 5.30 -11.52 2.75
C TYR A 91 4.50 -11.31 4.05
N SER A 92 3.77 -10.21 4.13
CA SER A 92 2.92 -9.88 5.26
C SER A 92 1.49 -10.46 5.15
N GLY A 93 1.23 -11.34 4.20
CA GLY A 93 -0.07 -11.99 4.02
C GLY A 93 -1.16 -11.09 3.43
N GLY A 94 -0.76 -10.05 2.68
CA GLY A 94 -1.65 -9.15 1.97
C GLY A 94 -1.74 -9.43 0.47
N TYR A 95 -2.63 -8.70 -0.19
CA TYR A 95 -2.88 -8.77 -1.63
C TYR A 95 -2.69 -7.39 -2.26
N THR A 96 -1.83 -7.28 -3.28
CA THR A 96 -1.76 -6.07 -4.11
C THR A 96 -2.97 -6.03 -5.03
N ARG A 97 -3.70 -4.90 -5.04
CA ARG A 97 -4.99 -4.81 -5.73
C ARG A 97 -5.10 -3.70 -6.75
N GLN A 98 -4.30 -2.65 -6.64
CA GLN A 98 -4.37 -1.52 -7.57
C GLN A 98 -3.01 -0.86 -7.72
N PHE A 99 -2.78 -0.32 -8.91
CA PHE A 99 -1.66 0.54 -9.25
C PHE A 99 -2.21 1.86 -9.78
N ALA A 100 -1.69 2.99 -9.32
CA ALA A 100 -2.04 4.33 -9.78
C ALA A 100 -0.75 5.14 -9.93
N GLY A 101 -0.11 5.03 -11.10
CA GLY A 101 1.26 5.53 -11.29
C GLY A 101 2.26 4.74 -10.46
N ASP A 102 2.95 5.42 -9.56
CA ASP A 102 3.83 4.87 -8.54
C ASP A 102 3.09 4.50 -7.23
N GLY A 103 1.82 4.91 -7.11
CA GLY A 103 0.97 4.54 -5.99
C GLY A 103 0.51 3.08 -6.05
N ILE A 104 0.61 2.36 -4.95
CA ILE A 104 0.24 0.95 -4.85
C ILE A 104 -0.71 0.76 -3.68
N MET A 105 -1.78 0.00 -3.92
CA MET A 105 -2.75 -0.38 -2.91
C MET A 105 -2.60 -1.85 -2.51
N GLY A 106 -2.38 -2.09 -1.22
CA GLY A 106 -2.42 -3.40 -0.56
C GLY A 106 -3.67 -3.56 0.28
N ILE A 107 -4.23 -4.77 0.30
CA ILE A 107 -5.40 -5.13 1.11
C ILE A 107 -5.02 -6.29 2.03
N PHE A 108 -5.45 -6.20 3.28
CA PHE A 108 -5.21 -7.20 4.31
C PHE A 108 -6.51 -7.58 4.99
N GLN A 109 -6.63 -8.86 5.31
CA GLN A 109 -7.74 -9.41 6.08
C GLN A 109 -7.20 -10.15 7.32
N ASN A 110 -8.05 -10.30 8.34
CA ASN A 110 -7.72 -11.12 9.49
C ASN A 110 -7.44 -12.56 9.04
N SER A 111 -6.59 -13.27 9.78
CA SER A 111 -6.39 -14.71 9.57
C SER A 111 -6.16 -15.39 10.92
N ASN A 112 -6.58 -16.64 10.99
CA ASN A 112 -6.21 -17.54 12.06
C ASN A 112 -5.08 -18.44 11.56
N VAL A 113 -3.94 -18.39 12.23
CA VAL A 113 -2.80 -19.28 11.98
C VAL A 113 -2.42 -19.89 13.33
N ASP A 114 -2.42 -21.22 13.41
CA ASP A 114 -2.07 -21.96 14.64
C ASP A 114 -2.84 -21.47 15.90
N ASP A 115 -4.15 -21.28 15.75
CA ASP A 115 -5.07 -20.74 16.78
C ASP A 115 -4.79 -19.28 17.23
N GLN A 116 -3.87 -18.59 16.57
CA GLN A 116 -3.64 -17.16 16.78
C GLN A 116 -4.39 -16.31 15.76
N ASN A 117 -5.19 -15.38 16.26
CA ASN A 117 -5.90 -14.42 15.42
C ASN A 117 -4.97 -13.23 15.10
N ILE A 118 -4.44 -13.20 13.88
CA ILE A 118 -3.61 -12.08 13.42
C ILE A 118 -4.51 -11.04 12.73
N SER A 119 -4.54 -9.83 13.29
CA SER A 119 -5.35 -8.75 12.74
C SER A 119 -4.85 -8.27 11.38
N SER A 120 -5.76 -7.76 10.57
CA SER A 120 -5.43 -7.14 9.29
C SER A 120 -4.55 -5.91 9.47
N SER A 121 -4.73 -5.16 10.57
CA SER A 121 -3.96 -3.98 10.93
C SER A 121 -2.50 -4.33 11.22
N CYS A 122 -2.23 -5.36 12.03
CA CYS A 122 -0.87 -5.84 12.31
C CYS A 122 -0.15 -6.28 11.03
N LYS A 123 -0.84 -7.00 10.14
CA LYS A 123 -0.28 -7.39 8.83
C LYS A 123 0.05 -6.19 7.95
N ALA A 124 -0.84 -5.19 7.90
CA ALA A 124 -0.63 -3.99 7.10
C ALA A 124 0.57 -3.17 7.62
N ILE A 125 0.71 -3.04 8.94
CA ILE A 125 1.86 -2.38 9.56
C ILE A 125 3.15 -3.14 9.32
N LYS A 126 3.14 -4.48 9.46
CA LYS A 126 4.30 -5.31 9.11
C LYS A 126 4.73 -5.08 7.65
N ALA A 127 3.77 -4.99 6.72
CA ALA A 127 4.07 -4.69 5.33
C ALA A 127 4.69 -3.30 5.17
N ALA A 128 4.17 -2.28 5.85
CA ALA A 128 4.70 -0.92 5.79
C ALA A 128 6.14 -0.85 6.32
N ARG A 129 6.42 -1.46 7.47
CA ARG A 129 7.77 -1.58 8.04
C ARG A 129 8.73 -2.28 7.08
N TYR A 130 8.26 -3.36 6.45
CA TYR A 130 9.08 -4.11 5.48
C TYR A 130 9.35 -3.28 4.22
N ILE A 131 8.38 -2.48 3.75
CA ILE A 131 8.57 -1.55 2.63
C ILE A 131 9.69 -0.55 2.95
N HIS A 132 9.64 0.12 4.09
CA HIS A 132 10.68 1.06 4.50
C HIS A 132 12.05 0.38 4.63
N THR A 133 12.10 -0.78 5.28
CA THR A 133 13.34 -1.57 5.39
C THR A 133 13.94 -1.90 4.02
N LEU A 134 13.13 -2.37 3.07
CA LEU A 134 13.62 -2.69 1.73
C LEU A 134 14.02 -1.45 0.93
N ILE A 135 13.34 -0.33 1.11
CA ILE A 135 13.72 0.91 0.42
C ILE A 135 15.08 1.39 0.92
N ASP A 136 15.26 1.50 2.24
CA ASP A 136 16.43 2.13 2.81
C ASP A 136 17.67 1.21 2.81
N PHE A 137 17.49 -0.07 3.05
CA PHE A 137 18.62 -1.02 3.16
C PHE A 137 18.85 -1.89 1.91
N CYS A 138 17.97 -1.86 0.91
CA CYS A 138 18.15 -2.64 -0.32
C CYS A 138 18.09 -1.75 -1.56
N LEU A 139 17.00 -0.96 -1.74
CA LEU A 139 16.78 -0.21 -2.97
C LEU A 139 17.65 1.04 -3.06
N ASN A 140 17.71 1.86 -2.01
CA ASN A 140 18.48 3.10 -2.00
C ASN A 140 19.99 2.87 -2.19
N PRO A 141 20.64 1.89 -1.53
CA PRO A 141 22.04 1.57 -1.84
C PRO A 141 22.27 1.20 -3.32
N ALA A 142 21.37 0.39 -3.89
CA ALA A 142 21.45 0.01 -5.29
C ALA A 142 21.22 1.19 -6.26
N LEU A 143 20.27 2.07 -5.95
CA LEU A 143 19.98 3.28 -6.72
C LEU A 143 21.14 4.30 -6.62
N LYS A 144 21.69 4.48 -5.43
CA LYS A 144 22.85 5.35 -5.20
C LYS A 144 24.03 4.90 -6.03
N LYS A 145 24.38 3.61 -5.98
CA LYS A 145 25.47 3.03 -6.75
C LYS A 145 25.27 3.15 -8.26
N SER A 146 24.04 2.96 -8.76
CA SER A 146 23.77 2.86 -10.20
C SER A 146 23.38 4.18 -10.87
N MET A 147 22.80 5.12 -10.14
CA MET A 147 22.17 6.32 -10.69
C MET A 147 22.44 7.58 -9.88
N ASP A 148 23.10 7.46 -8.71
CA ASP A 148 23.37 8.53 -7.74
C ASP A 148 22.11 9.21 -7.20
N ILE A 149 21.05 8.43 -6.93
CA ILE A 149 19.79 8.90 -6.40
C ILE A 149 19.36 8.07 -5.20
N CYS A 150 18.53 8.66 -4.34
CA CYS A 150 17.75 7.98 -3.30
C CYS A 150 16.28 8.36 -3.42
N ILE A 151 15.39 7.45 -3.01
CA ILE A 151 13.96 7.67 -2.99
C ILE A 151 13.41 7.46 -1.58
N GLY A 152 12.31 8.14 -1.26
CA GLY A 152 11.49 7.87 -0.08
C GLY A 152 10.07 7.57 -0.47
N CYS A 153 9.33 6.93 0.42
CA CYS A 153 7.89 6.77 0.27
C CYS A 153 7.16 7.18 1.55
N GLY A 154 5.87 7.45 1.42
CA GLY A 154 4.97 7.57 2.56
C GLY A 154 3.95 6.44 2.52
N VAL A 155 3.56 5.94 3.68
CA VAL A 155 2.56 4.88 3.80
C VAL A 155 1.36 5.37 4.59
N GLY A 156 0.15 5.12 4.07
CA GLY A 156 -1.10 5.38 4.77
C GLY A 156 -1.88 4.09 4.97
N ILE A 157 -2.38 3.85 6.19
CA ILE A 157 -3.17 2.65 6.50
C ILE A 157 -4.46 3.07 7.19
N CYS A 158 -5.58 2.53 6.74
CA CYS A 158 -6.87 2.66 7.41
C CYS A 158 -7.59 1.31 7.48
N THR A 159 -8.24 1.04 8.60
CA THR A 159 -8.98 -0.20 8.84
C THR A 159 -10.48 0.08 8.99
N GLY A 160 -11.30 -0.67 8.26
CA GLY A 160 -12.75 -0.50 8.32
C GLY A 160 -13.50 -1.34 7.31
N THR A 161 -14.81 -1.11 7.26
CA THR A 161 -15.70 -1.83 6.33
C THR A 161 -15.54 -1.27 4.91
N ILE A 162 -15.35 -2.19 3.96
CA ILE A 162 -15.20 -1.90 2.54
C ILE A 162 -16.16 -2.77 1.75
N MET A 163 -16.68 -2.22 0.66
CA MET A 163 -17.42 -2.96 -0.35
C MET A 163 -16.57 -3.06 -1.62
N ILE A 164 -16.57 -4.24 -2.25
CA ILE A 164 -15.80 -4.53 -3.44
C ILE A 164 -16.76 -4.93 -4.54
N THR A 165 -16.70 -4.26 -5.67
CA THR A 165 -17.53 -4.58 -6.83
C THR A 165 -16.73 -4.48 -8.12
N LYS A 166 -17.15 -5.24 -9.13
CA LYS A 166 -16.62 -5.15 -10.49
C LYS A 166 -17.45 -4.17 -11.29
N VAL A 167 -16.80 -3.32 -12.05
CA VAL A 167 -17.44 -2.31 -12.90
C VAL A 167 -16.82 -2.32 -14.28
N GLY A 168 -17.55 -1.78 -15.26
CA GLY A 168 -17.04 -1.58 -16.61
C GLY A 168 -17.94 -2.13 -17.68
N MET A 169 -17.38 -2.39 -18.85
CA MET A 169 -18.07 -2.93 -20.02
C MET A 169 -17.39 -4.20 -20.50
N ARG A 170 -18.18 -5.19 -20.85
CA ARG A 170 -17.69 -6.38 -21.57
C ARG A 170 -17.65 -6.10 -23.05
N GLY A 171 -16.57 -6.51 -23.72
CA GLY A 171 -16.51 -6.54 -25.17
C GLY A 171 -17.60 -7.43 -25.75
N LYS A 172 -18.16 -7.04 -26.89
CA LYS A 172 -19.16 -7.86 -27.59
C LYS A 172 -18.48 -9.09 -28.16
N GLU A 173 -19.00 -10.29 -27.89
CA GLU A 173 -18.49 -11.58 -28.45
C GLU A 173 -18.39 -11.59 -29.99
N SER A 174 -19.23 -10.80 -30.67
CA SER A 174 -19.22 -10.63 -32.12
C SER A 174 -18.03 -9.84 -32.67
N ASN A 175 -17.31 -9.08 -31.80
CA ASN A 175 -16.17 -8.29 -32.20
C ASN A 175 -14.91 -8.80 -31.50
N LYS A 176 -14.12 -9.65 -32.20
CA LYS A 176 -12.88 -10.25 -31.68
C LYS A 176 -11.82 -9.25 -31.24
N THR A 177 -11.99 -7.98 -31.54
CA THR A 177 -11.09 -6.87 -31.15
C THR A 177 -11.61 -6.06 -29.96
N ALA A 178 -12.84 -6.29 -29.49
CA ALA A 178 -13.39 -5.59 -28.35
C ALA A 178 -12.86 -6.22 -27.04
N GLU A 179 -11.95 -5.53 -26.40
CA GLU A 179 -11.44 -5.92 -25.10
C GLU A 179 -12.47 -5.69 -23.99
N ASN A 180 -12.39 -6.48 -22.92
CA ASN A 180 -13.18 -6.24 -21.72
C ASN A 180 -12.59 -5.04 -20.97
N GLU A 181 -13.31 -3.94 -20.91
CA GLU A 181 -12.97 -2.73 -20.15
C GLU A 181 -13.56 -2.84 -18.73
N THR A 182 -13.02 -3.73 -17.92
CA THR A 182 -13.51 -3.98 -16.57
C THR A 182 -12.44 -3.69 -15.52
N GLY A 183 -12.88 -3.18 -14.38
CA GLY A 183 -12.04 -2.89 -13.23
C GLY A 183 -12.73 -3.22 -11.91
N ILE A 184 -11.99 -3.13 -10.83
CA ILE A 184 -12.50 -3.32 -9.47
C ILE A 184 -12.57 -1.96 -8.78
N VAL A 185 -13.71 -1.67 -8.18
CA VAL A 185 -13.92 -0.48 -7.35
C VAL A 185 -14.04 -0.88 -5.88
N TRP A 186 -13.30 -0.18 -5.06
CA TRP A 186 -13.24 -0.34 -3.61
C TRP A 186 -14.06 0.78 -2.98
N VAL A 187 -15.30 0.49 -2.65
CA VAL A 187 -16.28 1.49 -2.19
C VAL A 187 -16.23 1.59 -0.67
N GLY A 188 -16.05 2.82 -0.18
CA GLY A 188 -16.05 3.12 1.25
C GLY A 188 -15.08 4.24 1.61
N SER A 189 -15.31 4.85 2.77
CA SER A 189 -14.43 5.90 3.30
C SER A 189 -13.03 5.38 3.63
N THR A 190 -12.93 4.14 4.09
CA THR A 190 -11.66 3.48 4.48
C THR A 190 -10.62 3.52 3.37
N THR A 191 -10.98 3.13 2.14
CA THR A 191 -10.06 3.15 0.98
C THR A 191 -9.63 4.56 0.64
N ASN A 192 -10.59 5.49 0.60
CA ASN A 192 -10.32 6.89 0.29
C ASN A 192 -9.44 7.54 1.36
N TYR A 193 -9.68 7.22 2.63
CA TYR A 193 -8.88 7.75 3.74
C TYR A 193 -7.47 7.17 3.74
N ALA A 194 -7.28 5.88 3.54
CA ALA A 194 -5.96 5.28 3.45
C ALA A 194 -5.08 5.98 2.39
N ASN A 195 -5.64 6.29 1.21
CA ASN A 195 -4.95 7.09 0.20
C ASN A 195 -4.65 8.53 0.68
N ARG A 196 -5.57 9.16 1.44
CA ARG A 196 -5.33 10.49 2.02
C ARG A 196 -4.25 10.46 3.09
N TYR A 197 -4.27 9.48 3.98
CA TYR A 197 -3.23 9.26 4.98
C TYR A 197 -1.87 9.03 4.31
N CYS A 198 -1.81 8.20 3.26
CA CYS A 198 -0.62 8.04 2.45
C CYS A 198 -0.11 9.38 1.91
N SER A 199 -0.98 10.17 1.28
CA SER A 199 -0.59 11.48 0.71
C SER A 199 -0.15 12.52 1.75
N LEU A 200 -0.52 12.34 3.02
CA LEU A 200 -0.18 13.20 4.16
C LEU A 200 1.01 12.69 4.96
N ALA A 201 1.38 11.42 4.81
CA ALA A 201 2.57 10.86 5.43
C ALA A 201 3.84 11.54 4.88
N HIS A 202 4.81 11.82 5.74
CA HIS A 202 6.12 12.32 5.34
C HIS A 202 6.95 11.21 4.67
N PRO A 203 8.09 11.52 4.04
CA PRO A 203 9.04 10.49 3.62
C PRO A 203 9.44 9.59 4.80
N CYS A 204 9.53 8.30 4.57
CA CYS A 204 9.86 7.27 5.57
C CYS A 204 8.89 7.22 6.77
N GLU A 205 7.63 7.59 6.57
CA GLU A 205 6.63 7.63 7.61
C GLU A 205 5.44 6.72 7.30
N ILE A 206 4.92 6.09 8.36
CA ILE A 206 3.66 5.35 8.35
C ILE A 206 2.64 6.21 9.11
N PHE A 207 1.51 6.55 8.46
CA PHE A 207 0.43 7.32 9.06
C PHE A 207 -0.87 6.50 9.03
N ILE A 208 -1.47 6.27 10.20
CA ILE A 208 -2.61 5.34 10.38
C ILE A 208 -3.79 6.03 11.05
N ASP A 209 -4.99 5.51 10.80
CA ASP A 209 -6.21 5.96 11.47
C ASP A 209 -6.37 5.32 12.87
N GLU A 210 -7.32 5.84 13.65
CA GLU A 210 -7.67 5.35 14.99
C GLU A 210 -8.06 3.87 14.99
N ASN A 211 -8.81 3.42 13.98
CA ASN A 211 -9.23 2.03 13.91
C ASN A 211 -8.05 1.06 13.73
N THR A 212 -7.07 1.45 12.92
CA THR A 212 -5.83 0.68 12.73
C THR A 212 -5.03 0.68 14.02
N TYR A 213 -4.88 1.86 14.66
CA TYR A 213 -4.14 2.01 15.90
C TYR A 213 -4.69 1.17 17.05
N SER A 214 -6.02 1.08 17.17
CA SER A 214 -6.67 0.30 18.23
C SER A 214 -6.49 -1.22 18.14
N GLU A 215 -5.95 -1.72 17.02
CA GLU A 215 -5.73 -3.16 16.77
C GLU A 215 -4.25 -3.58 16.83
N ILE A 216 -3.34 -2.68 17.18
CA ILE A 216 -1.90 -2.98 17.23
C ILE A 216 -1.40 -3.09 18.68
N GLU A 217 -0.37 -3.89 18.86
CA GLU A 217 0.20 -4.18 20.19
C GLU A 217 1.29 -3.18 20.59
N ASP A 218 2.11 -2.73 19.64
CA ASP A 218 3.24 -1.81 19.86
C ASP A 218 2.82 -0.32 19.76
N SER A 219 1.77 0.04 20.48
CA SER A 219 1.17 1.39 20.41
C SER A 219 2.05 2.51 20.96
N GLU A 220 3.03 2.19 21.79
CA GLU A 220 3.85 3.19 22.54
C GLU A 220 4.75 4.05 21.64
N ILE A 221 5.19 3.53 20.49
CA ILE A 221 6.08 4.23 19.57
C ILE A 221 5.34 5.19 18.62
N TRP A 222 4.01 5.16 18.62
CA TRP A 222 3.19 5.96 17.72
C TRP A 222 2.86 7.32 18.32
N THR A 223 3.08 8.38 17.54
CA THR A 223 2.75 9.74 17.95
C THR A 223 1.40 10.14 17.39
N LYS A 224 0.46 10.51 18.28
CA LYS A 224 -0.84 11.07 17.86
C LYS A 224 -0.59 12.38 17.12
N THR A 225 -1.17 12.50 15.93
CA THR A 225 -0.95 13.68 15.07
C THR A 225 -2.22 14.03 14.30
N SER A 226 -2.27 15.25 13.81
CA SER A 226 -3.37 15.79 13.04
C SER A 226 -2.81 16.54 11.84
N ARG A 227 -3.35 16.26 10.64
CA ARG A 227 -2.89 16.88 9.39
C ARG A 227 -4.07 17.34 8.56
N THR A 228 -3.89 18.45 7.85
CA THR A 228 -4.95 19.05 7.04
C THR A 228 -4.67 18.88 5.56
N LYS A 229 -5.70 18.49 4.80
CA LYS A 229 -5.69 18.47 3.34
C LYS A 229 -6.97 19.10 2.78
N GLY A 230 -6.84 20.24 2.13
CA GLY A 230 -7.98 21.09 1.80
C GLY A 230 -8.70 21.55 3.07
N ASN A 231 -10.00 21.36 3.12
CA ASN A 231 -10.84 21.75 4.28
C ASN A 231 -11.05 20.61 5.30
N LYS A 232 -10.33 19.47 5.16
CA LYS A 232 -10.50 18.32 6.05
C LYS A 232 -9.27 18.11 6.92
N VAL A 233 -9.53 17.85 8.19
CA VAL A 233 -8.54 17.42 9.18
C VAL A 233 -8.54 15.90 9.24
N PHE A 234 -7.36 15.29 9.25
CA PHE A 234 -7.12 13.87 9.39
C PHE A 234 -6.35 13.64 10.68
N GLU A 235 -7.03 13.10 11.66
CA GLU A 235 -6.44 12.73 12.94
C GLU A 235 -6.01 11.27 12.89
N GLY A 236 -4.88 10.94 13.52
CA GLY A 236 -4.35 9.59 13.53
C GLY A 236 -3.03 9.50 14.25
N TYR A 237 -2.27 8.48 13.95
CA TYR A 237 -1.00 8.17 14.57
C TYR A 237 0.07 7.99 13.51
N ALA A 238 1.26 8.51 13.79
CA ALA A 238 2.37 8.45 12.86
C ALA A 238 3.61 7.88 13.54
N VAL A 239 4.41 7.14 12.77
CA VAL A 239 5.73 6.66 13.17
C VAL A 239 6.68 6.81 12.00
N SER A 240 7.89 7.32 12.26
CA SER A 240 8.98 7.43 11.27
C SER A 240 10.11 6.48 11.63
N GLU A 241 10.85 6.07 10.60
CA GLU A 241 12.05 5.24 10.78
C GLU A 241 11.81 3.92 11.54
N HIS A 242 10.62 3.36 11.38
CA HIS A 242 10.24 2.11 12.02
C HIS A 242 10.53 0.93 11.10
N TYR A 243 11.66 0.28 11.29
CA TYR A 243 12.16 -0.80 10.46
C TYR A 243 11.95 -2.19 11.08
N LEU A 244 12.00 -3.24 10.23
CA LEU A 244 12.16 -4.61 10.69
C LEU A 244 13.64 -4.90 10.94
N SER A 245 13.93 -5.73 11.93
CA SER A 245 15.28 -6.23 12.15
C SER A 245 15.77 -7.03 10.94
N LEU A 246 17.02 -6.82 10.55
CA LEU A 246 17.67 -7.58 9.49
C LEU A 246 18.57 -8.67 10.11
N PRO A 247 18.73 -9.83 9.43
CA PRO A 247 19.70 -10.85 9.85
C PRO A 247 21.12 -10.28 9.93
N GLU A 248 21.90 -10.72 10.90
CA GLU A 248 23.28 -10.26 11.13
C GLU A 248 24.19 -10.45 9.90
N GLU A 249 23.97 -11.52 9.14
CA GLU A 249 24.71 -11.81 7.91
C GLU A 249 24.52 -10.71 6.84
N ILE A 250 23.30 -10.22 6.68
CA ILE A 250 22.98 -9.15 5.71
C ILE A 250 23.59 -7.82 6.17
N THR A 251 23.53 -7.52 7.46
CA THR A 251 24.13 -6.30 8.02
C THR A 251 25.65 -6.32 7.91
N ALA A 252 26.30 -7.47 8.12
CA ALA A 252 27.73 -7.63 7.99
C ALA A 252 28.22 -7.48 6.52
N GLU A 253 27.45 -7.93 5.54
CA GLU A 253 27.77 -7.73 4.11
C GLU A 253 27.59 -6.29 3.69
N ALA A 254 26.54 -5.60 4.15
CA ALA A 254 26.33 -4.18 3.88
C ALA A 254 27.47 -3.32 4.46
N VAL A 255 27.91 -3.61 5.69
CA VAL A 255 29.04 -2.92 6.33
C VAL A 255 30.37 -3.15 5.58
N LYS A 256 30.62 -4.35 5.04
CA LYS A 256 31.81 -4.63 4.24
C LYS A 256 31.84 -3.88 2.91
N ALA A 257 30.67 -3.70 2.28
CA ALA A 257 30.56 -2.96 1.02
C ALA A 257 30.81 -1.46 1.21
N ASP A 258 30.54 -0.88 2.39
CA ASP A 258 30.73 0.54 2.68
C ASP A 258 32.14 0.90 3.18
N THR A 259 32.92 -0.06 3.71
CA THR A 259 34.30 0.19 4.16
C THR A 259 35.27 0.48 3.01
N GLU A 260 34.86 0.33 1.76
CA GLU A 260 35.61 0.80 0.59
C GLU A 260 35.35 2.28 0.22
N ASN A 261 34.41 2.98 0.92
CA ASN A 261 34.10 4.40 0.70
C ASN A 261 34.03 5.18 2.03
N ASP A 262 35.14 5.79 2.43
CA ASP A 262 35.48 6.30 3.77
C ASP A 262 34.68 7.50 4.33
N SER A 263 33.60 8.02 3.71
CA SER A 263 32.91 9.22 4.22
C SER A 263 31.42 9.07 4.58
N GLU A 264 30.76 8.01 4.14
CA GLU A 264 29.35 7.75 4.45
C GLU A 264 29.14 6.58 5.45
N ALA A 265 30.19 5.81 5.74
CA ALA A 265 30.17 4.69 6.66
C ALA A 265 29.75 5.08 8.09
N SER A 266 30.05 6.32 8.53
CA SER A 266 29.69 6.79 9.87
C SER A 266 28.18 7.05 10.04
N PHE A 267 27.48 7.45 8.99
CA PHE A 267 26.04 7.72 9.03
C PHE A 267 25.24 6.42 9.09
N ILE A 268 25.60 5.47 8.25
CA ILE A 268 24.95 4.15 8.21
C ILE A 268 25.28 3.35 9.49
N GLN A 269 26.52 3.39 9.97
CA GLN A 269 26.90 2.76 11.26
C GLN A 269 26.13 3.35 12.46
N ASN A 270 25.86 4.64 12.48
CA ASN A 270 25.08 5.26 13.55
C ASN A 270 23.61 4.82 13.49
N ILE A 271 23.01 4.75 12.29
CA ILE A 271 21.63 4.24 12.11
C ILE A 271 21.55 2.76 12.51
N PHE A 272 22.53 1.93 12.12
CA PHE A 272 22.58 0.52 12.51
C PHE A 272 22.76 0.34 14.01
N ALA A 273 23.65 1.10 14.64
CA ALA A 273 23.87 1.03 16.08
C ALA A 273 22.63 1.42 16.88
N GLU A 274 21.96 2.52 16.51
CA GLU A 274 20.70 2.92 17.14
C GLU A 274 19.55 1.94 16.91
N THR A 275 19.49 1.34 15.72
CA THR A 275 18.45 0.36 15.39
C THR A 275 18.69 -0.98 16.11
N GLN A 276 19.94 -1.44 16.21
CA GLN A 276 20.30 -2.63 17.01
C GLN A 276 20.06 -2.41 18.50
N GLU A 277 20.39 -1.25 19.04
CA GLU A 277 20.16 -0.94 20.43
C GLU A 277 18.66 -0.92 20.78
N LYS A 278 17.85 -0.32 19.93
CA LYS A 278 16.37 -0.34 20.06
C LYS A 278 15.79 -1.75 19.88
N ALA A 279 16.29 -2.54 18.94
CA ALA A 279 15.85 -3.93 18.72
C ALA A 279 16.25 -4.84 19.89
N LEU A 280 17.44 -4.69 20.45
CA LEU A 280 17.88 -5.42 21.64
C LEU A 280 17.06 -5.07 22.88
N LEU A 281 16.69 -3.80 23.05
CA LEU A 281 15.80 -3.38 24.14
C LEU A 281 14.41 -4.02 24.00
N LEU A 282 13.87 -4.09 22.78
CA LEU A 282 12.57 -4.74 22.51
C LEU A 282 12.61 -6.26 22.77
N VAL A 283 13.68 -6.94 22.33
CA VAL A 283 13.87 -8.38 22.58
C VAL A 283 14.05 -8.68 24.08
N ASP A 284 14.73 -7.78 24.80
CA ASP A 284 14.93 -7.90 26.26
C ASP A 284 13.61 -7.65 27.03
N GLU A 285 12.74 -6.76 26.56
CA GLU A 285 11.40 -6.54 27.13
C GLU A 285 10.45 -7.71 26.86
N ILE A 286 10.45 -8.25 25.66
CA ILE A 286 9.63 -9.43 25.29
C ILE A 286 10.10 -10.67 26.08
N SER A 287 11.41 -10.82 26.33
CA SER A 287 11.93 -11.95 27.10
C SER A 287 11.71 -11.80 28.62
N LYS A 288 11.49 -10.60 29.12
CA LYS A 288 11.18 -10.34 30.53
C LYS A 288 9.68 -10.42 30.86
N ASN A 289 8.81 -10.45 29.84
CA ASN A 289 7.36 -10.58 30.01
C ASN A 289 6.79 -11.70 29.11
N PRO A 290 7.07 -12.99 29.40
CA PRO A 290 6.55 -14.11 28.59
C PRO A 290 5.08 -14.45 28.86
N GLN A 291 4.36 -13.64 29.65
CA GLN A 291 2.93 -13.82 29.98
C GLN A 291 2.25 -12.47 30.11
N SER A 292 1.81 -11.93 29.00
CA SER A 292 0.69 -10.98 28.96
C SER A 292 0.04 -11.00 27.58
#